data_90b71f12f8486973e6ba5a8df89b597b
#
_entry.id   90b71f12f8486973e6ba5a8df89b597b
#
_cell.length_a   1.000
_cell.length_b   1.000
_cell.length_c   1.000
_cell.angle_alpha   90.00
_cell.angle_beta   90.00
_cell.angle_gamma   90.00
#
_symmetry.space_group_name_H-M   'P 1'
#
loop_
_entity.id
_entity.type
_entity.pdbx_description
1 polymer ?
#
loop_
_entity_poly.entity_id
_entity_poly.type
_entity_poly.pdbx_seq_one_letter_code
_entity_poly.pdbx_strand_id
1 'polypeptide(L)'
;MGFKKKSKESRMQSDLNALALRNTRSARRIWTTSPGQVAVLKTLTREFQLCVALGDLTLLENKWYITHSGLMRLARRNRCAGIQARPIREYCDISMGRWVFRATVYKTPRSRGFVGYGDADPSNVSPLVRGAEMRVAETRAVNRALRKAYGIGLCSVEELGSFSAPPPSYPKQVTPASGNGNGSSHGQPRLRDQLCVLIRQFNLDPTLVKAYAADFCGTEALKEASRDLVESFISQLAKAANEDRDALICKLNS
;
A
#
# COMPACT_ATOMS: atom_id res chain seq x y z
N MET A 1 25.16 1.74 -42.12
CA MET A 1 24.30 1.20 -41.02
C MET A 1 24.42 1.92 -39.66
N GLY A 2 25.40 2.79 -39.42
CA GLY A 2 25.64 3.45 -38.12
C GLY A 2 24.66 4.59 -37.72
N PHE A 3 24.15 5.36 -38.67
CA PHE A 3 23.31 6.54 -38.39
C PHE A 3 21.95 6.20 -37.75
N LYS A 4 21.27 5.13 -38.18
CA LYS A 4 19.97 4.71 -37.64
C LYS A 4 20.07 4.19 -36.20
N LYS A 5 21.20 3.60 -35.80
CA LYS A 5 21.43 3.07 -34.45
C LYS A 5 21.64 4.18 -33.43
N LYS A 6 22.45 5.22 -33.76
CA LYS A 6 22.67 6.41 -32.91
C LYS A 6 21.40 7.21 -32.66
N SER A 7 20.53 7.38 -33.66
CA SER A 7 19.27 8.11 -33.47
C SER A 7 18.27 7.38 -32.56
N LYS A 8 18.24 6.04 -32.61
CA LYS A 8 17.38 5.21 -31.75
C LYS A 8 17.83 5.22 -30.28
N GLU A 9 19.15 5.16 -30.06
CA GLU A 9 19.74 5.24 -28.72
C GLU A 9 19.52 6.62 -28.08
N SER A 10 19.70 7.70 -28.83
CA SER A 10 19.45 9.06 -28.37
C SER A 10 17.98 9.27 -27.98
N ARG A 11 17.04 8.74 -28.78
CA ARG A 11 15.60 8.82 -28.48
C ARG A 11 15.24 8.04 -27.22
N MET A 12 15.75 6.82 -27.07
CA MET A 12 15.54 6.00 -25.88
C MET A 12 16.07 6.68 -24.61
N GLN A 13 17.25 7.31 -24.68
CA GLN A 13 17.84 8.04 -23.56
C GLN A 13 16.98 9.28 -23.19
N SER A 14 16.44 9.99 -24.17
CA SER A 14 15.52 11.11 -23.97
C SER A 14 14.25 10.65 -23.26
N ASP A 15 13.65 9.52 -23.69
CA ASP A 15 12.43 8.96 -23.09
C ASP A 15 12.66 8.53 -21.65
N LEU A 16 13.81 7.93 -21.34
CA LEU A 16 14.21 7.53 -19.98
C LEU A 16 14.39 8.75 -19.06
N ASN A 17 15.01 9.81 -19.57
CA ASN A 17 15.18 11.06 -18.81
C ASN A 17 13.83 11.74 -18.54
N ALA A 18 12.93 11.74 -19.53
CA ALA A 18 11.57 12.26 -19.36
C ALA A 18 10.76 11.43 -18.34
N LEU A 19 10.90 10.11 -18.34
CA LEU A 19 10.28 9.24 -17.35
C LEU A 19 10.84 9.50 -15.94
N ALA A 20 12.16 9.64 -15.80
CA ALA A 20 12.79 9.93 -14.52
C ALA A 20 12.35 11.28 -13.94
N LEU A 21 12.15 12.28 -14.79
CA LEU A 21 11.62 13.59 -14.38
C LEU A 21 10.16 13.49 -13.91
N ARG A 22 9.32 12.77 -14.66
CA ARG A 22 7.92 12.50 -14.28
C ARG A 22 7.84 11.74 -12.95
N ASN A 23 8.63 10.70 -12.78
CA ASN A 23 8.69 9.93 -11.53
C ASN A 23 9.10 10.81 -10.34
N THR A 24 10.10 11.66 -10.52
CA THR A 24 10.55 12.59 -9.47
C THR A 24 9.43 13.56 -9.07
N ARG A 25 8.70 14.11 -10.03
CA ARG A 25 7.55 14.99 -9.76
C ARG A 25 6.42 14.24 -9.04
N SER A 26 6.07 13.04 -9.50
CA SER A 26 5.05 12.19 -8.88
C SER A 26 5.44 11.81 -7.45
N ALA A 27 6.68 11.40 -7.22
CA ALA A 27 7.18 11.02 -5.90
C ALA A 27 7.11 12.19 -4.92
N ARG A 28 7.55 13.40 -5.31
CA ARG A 28 7.49 14.61 -4.46
C ARG A 28 6.06 15.05 -4.14
N ARG A 29 5.10 14.75 -5.02
CA ARG A 29 3.69 15.05 -4.77
C ARG A 29 3.03 14.08 -3.80
N ILE A 30 3.47 12.82 -3.79
CA ILE A 30 2.88 11.75 -2.96
C ILE A 30 3.58 11.64 -1.61
N TRP A 31 4.90 11.79 -1.60
CA TRP A 31 5.75 11.58 -0.41
C TRP A 31 6.72 12.74 -0.21
N THR A 32 7.08 12.99 1.04
CA THR A 32 8.24 13.82 1.36
C THR A 32 9.50 13.04 1.04
N THR A 33 10.21 13.39 -0.03
CA THR A 33 11.38 12.64 -0.51
C THR A 33 12.68 13.41 -0.27
N SER A 34 13.69 12.71 0.26
CA SER A 34 15.05 13.24 0.37
C SER A 34 15.80 13.21 -0.97
N PRO A 35 16.88 14.00 -1.13
CA PRO A 35 17.71 13.95 -2.33
C PRO A 35 18.25 12.54 -2.64
N GLY A 36 18.63 11.77 -1.61
CA GLY A 36 19.11 10.39 -1.75
C GLY A 36 18.03 9.45 -2.32
N GLN A 37 16.80 9.55 -1.81
CA GLN A 37 15.66 8.76 -2.32
C GLN A 37 15.33 9.09 -3.78
N VAL A 38 15.44 10.36 -4.16
CA VAL A 38 15.26 10.78 -5.55
C VAL A 38 16.38 10.23 -6.45
N ALA A 39 17.62 10.19 -5.97
CA ALA A 39 18.74 9.59 -6.72
C ALA A 39 18.50 8.10 -6.97
N VAL A 40 18.11 7.34 -5.93
CA VAL A 40 17.74 5.92 -6.05
C VAL A 40 16.59 5.73 -7.03
N LEU A 41 15.52 6.54 -6.94
CA LEU A 41 14.39 6.48 -7.87
C LEU A 41 14.80 6.69 -9.32
N LYS A 42 15.70 7.64 -9.59
CA LYS A 42 16.24 7.88 -10.94
C LYS A 42 17.00 6.67 -11.47
N THR A 43 17.81 6.01 -10.63
CA THR A 43 18.53 4.78 -10.97
C THR A 43 17.55 3.66 -11.31
N LEU A 44 16.58 3.37 -10.45
CA LEU A 44 15.55 2.37 -10.67
C LEU A 44 14.73 2.63 -11.95
N THR A 45 14.43 3.90 -12.22
CA THR A 45 13.71 4.28 -13.43
C THR A 45 14.54 4.00 -14.69
N ARG A 46 15.84 4.30 -14.67
CA ARG A 46 16.72 4.07 -15.82
C ARG A 46 16.96 2.59 -16.06
N GLU A 47 17.15 1.82 -15.00
CA GLU A 47 17.48 0.39 -15.08
C GLU A 47 16.25 -0.45 -15.45
N PHE A 48 15.13 -0.23 -14.75
CA PHE A 48 13.94 -1.08 -14.88
C PHE A 48 12.75 -0.40 -15.55
N GLN A 49 12.84 0.88 -15.90
CA GLN A 49 11.75 1.68 -16.49
C GLN A 49 10.44 1.63 -15.66
N LEU A 50 10.57 1.57 -14.34
CA LEU A 50 9.44 1.56 -13.42
C LEU A 50 8.82 2.97 -13.32
N CYS A 51 7.49 3.03 -13.15
CA CYS A 51 6.72 4.26 -13.14
C CYS A 51 5.96 4.43 -11.83
N VAL A 52 6.27 5.50 -11.08
CA VAL A 52 5.59 5.85 -9.82
C VAL A 52 4.11 6.14 -10.04
N ALA A 53 3.77 6.88 -11.09
CA ALA A 53 2.39 7.25 -11.39
C ALA A 53 1.49 6.05 -11.73
N LEU A 54 2.08 4.94 -12.20
CA LEU A 54 1.37 3.68 -12.46
C LEU A 54 1.35 2.75 -11.24
N GLY A 55 1.92 3.18 -10.12
CA GLY A 55 2.01 2.36 -8.91
C GLY A 55 3.01 1.22 -9.00
N ASP A 56 4.06 1.32 -9.84
CA ASP A 56 5.12 0.29 -9.89
C ASP A 56 6.00 0.30 -8.65
N LEU A 57 6.16 1.47 -8.04
CA LEU A 57 7.00 1.70 -6.88
C LEU A 57 6.21 2.43 -5.79
N THR A 58 6.51 2.14 -4.55
CA THR A 58 6.06 2.87 -3.38
C THR A 58 7.21 3.15 -2.43
N LEU A 59 7.09 4.23 -1.65
CA LEU A 59 8.05 4.61 -0.61
C LEU A 59 7.42 4.30 0.75
N LEU A 60 8.02 3.38 1.50
CA LEU A 60 7.62 3.01 2.86
C LEU A 60 8.85 3.12 3.76
N GLU A 61 8.72 3.72 4.93
CA GLU A 61 9.82 3.85 5.90
C GLU A 61 11.14 4.31 5.26
N ASN A 62 11.06 5.32 4.41
CA ASN A 62 12.20 5.90 3.69
C ASN A 62 12.91 4.97 2.69
N LYS A 63 12.32 3.81 2.36
CA LYS A 63 12.87 2.85 1.38
C LYS A 63 11.92 2.65 0.22
N TRP A 64 12.47 2.46 -0.98
CA TRP A 64 11.70 2.12 -2.17
C TRP A 64 11.39 0.62 -2.18
N TYR A 65 10.14 0.30 -2.50
CA TYR A 65 9.65 -1.05 -2.72
C TYR A 65 9.00 -1.14 -4.09
N ILE A 66 9.15 -2.29 -4.74
CA ILE A 66 8.42 -2.59 -5.96
C ILE A 66 7.07 -3.22 -5.61
N THR A 67 6.04 -2.96 -6.42
CA THR A 67 4.73 -3.59 -6.24
C THR A 67 4.60 -4.82 -7.14
N HIS A 68 3.69 -5.73 -6.80
CA HIS A 68 3.31 -6.85 -7.67
C HIS A 68 2.94 -6.36 -9.08
N SER A 69 2.14 -5.30 -9.17
CA SER A 69 1.77 -4.68 -10.44
C SER A 69 2.99 -4.21 -11.24
N GLY A 70 3.99 -3.62 -10.57
CA GLY A 70 5.25 -3.19 -11.19
C GLY A 70 6.03 -4.37 -11.74
N LEU A 71 6.14 -5.46 -10.96
CA LEU A 71 6.80 -6.70 -11.39
C LEU A 71 6.10 -7.33 -12.59
N MET A 72 4.76 -7.38 -12.59
CA MET A 72 3.97 -7.92 -13.71
C MET A 72 4.13 -7.08 -14.98
N ARG A 73 4.13 -5.73 -14.86
CA ARG A 73 4.39 -4.84 -16.01
C ARG A 73 5.80 -5.02 -16.55
N LEU A 74 6.79 -5.19 -15.67
CA LEU A 74 8.17 -5.47 -16.09
C LEU A 74 8.26 -6.80 -16.85
N ALA A 75 7.65 -7.87 -16.32
CA ALA A 75 7.60 -9.18 -16.95
C ALA A 75 6.95 -9.12 -18.34
N ARG A 76 5.81 -8.46 -18.47
CA ARG A 76 5.11 -8.24 -19.75
C ARG A 76 5.98 -7.49 -20.76
N ARG A 77 6.62 -6.40 -20.33
CA ARG A 77 7.48 -5.58 -21.19
C ARG A 77 8.70 -6.35 -21.70
N ASN A 78 9.24 -7.24 -20.87
CA ASN A 78 10.35 -8.12 -21.22
C ASN A 78 9.89 -9.43 -21.90
N ARG A 79 8.63 -9.53 -22.30
CA ARG A 79 8.07 -10.71 -22.98
C ARG A 79 8.35 -12.01 -22.23
N CYS A 80 8.08 -12.01 -20.89
CA CYS A 80 8.15 -13.21 -20.07
C CYS A 80 7.35 -14.35 -20.71
N ALA A 81 7.96 -15.51 -20.89
CA ALA A 81 7.35 -16.65 -21.55
C ALA A 81 6.26 -17.32 -20.69
N GLY A 82 6.40 -17.26 -19.36
CA GLY A 82 5.39 -17.82 -18.47
C GLY A 82 5.73 -17.67 -16.99
N ILE A 83 4.69 -17.75 -16.18
CA ILE A 83 4.76 -17.79 -14.72
C ILE A 83 3.89 -18.95 -14.26
N GLN A 84 4.42 -19.83 -13.44
CA GLN A 84 3.72 -20.95 -12.87
C GLN A 84 3.84 -20.90 -11.36
N ALA A 85 2.72 -20.94 -10.64
CA ALA A 85 2.69 -21.05 -9.19
C ALA A 85 1.96 -22.33 -8.79
N ARG A 86 2.47 -23.00 -7.75
CA ARG A 86 1.87 -24.23 -7.20
C ARG A 86 2.04 -24.25 -5.68
N PRO A 87 1.02 -24.69 -4.92
CA PRO A 87 1.18 -24.93 -3.49
C PRO A 87 2.13 -26.09 -3.23
N ILE A 88 2.91 -25.99 -2.17
CA ILE A 88 3.76 -27.07 -1.66
C ILE A 88 2.99 -27.72 -0.51
N ARG A 89 2.26 -28.79 -0.82
CA ARG A 89 1.29 -29.40 0.09
C ARG A 89 1.89 -29.82 1.43
N GLU A 90 3.14 -30.30 1.42
CA GLU A 90 3.86 -30.76 2.62
C GLU A 90 4.08 -29.66 3.67
N TYR A 91 4.05 -28.40 3.24
CA TYR A 91 4.24 -27.23 4.10
C TYR A 91 2.98 -26.40 4.30
N CYS A 92 1.85 -26.79 3.68
CA CYS A 92 0.56 -26.16 3.88
C CYS A 92 -0.18 -26.81 5.06
N ASP A 93 -0.85 -25.96 5.87
CA ASP A 93 -1.79 -26.39 6.90
C ASP A 93 -3.08 -25.58 6.75
N ILE A 94 -4.10 -26.21 6.17
CA ILE A 94 -5.37 -25.55 5.88
C ILE A 94 -6.10 -25.18 7.18
N SER A 95 -5.97 -26.02 8.22
CA SER A 95 -6.64 -25.81 9.51
C SER A 95 -6.08 -24.57 10.25
N MET A 96 -4.79 -24.31 10.09
CA MET A 96 -4.09 -23.15 10.64
C MET A 96 -4.04 -21.96 9.67
N GLY A 97 -4.64 -22.07 8.48
CA GLY A 97 -4.59 -21.04 7.46
C GLY A 97 -3.19 -20.80 6.88
N ARG A 98 -2.28 -21.78 7.01
CA ARG A 98 -0.89 -21.65 6.53
C ARG A 98 -0.77 -22.18 5.11
N TRP A 99 -0.22 -21.32 4.25
CA TRP A 99 0.00 -21.62 2.84
C TRP A 99 1.45 -21.40 2.44
N VAL A 100 2.01 -22.32 1.67
CA VAL A 100 3.34 -22.20 1.08
C VAL A 100 3.25 -22.47 -0.41
N PHE A 101 3.75 -21.55 -1.22
CA PHE A 101 3.77 -21.65 -2.68
C PHE A 101 5.19 -21.64 -3.21
N ARG A 102 5.38 -22.37 -4.31
CA ARG A 102 6.53 -22.27 -5.19
C ARG A 102 6.08 -21.67 -6.50
N ALA A 103 6.75 -20.60 -6.94
CA ALA A 103 6.56 -20.03 -8.26
C ALA A 103 7.81 -20.23 -9.12
N THR A 104 7.61 -20.40 -10.42
CA THR A 104 8.69 -20.49 -11.42
C THR A 104 8.39 -19.51 -12.54
N VAL A 105 9.36 -18.64 -12.84
CA VAL A 105 9.29 -17.63 -13.90
C VAL A 105 10.20 -18.06 -15.05
N TYR A 106 9.66 -18.17 -16.25
CA TYR A 106 10.37 -18.50 -17.46
C TYR A 106 10.56 -17.24 -18.31
N LYS A 107 11.79 -16.70 -18.39
CA LYS A 107 12.07 -15.52 -19.23
C LYS A 107 11.92 -15.80 -20.72
N THR A 108 12.30 -17.00 -21.13
CA THR A 108 12.15 -17.51 -22.48
C THR A 108 11.62 -18.94 -22.45
N PRO A 109 11.04 -19.47 -23.54
CA PRO A 109 10.57 -20.85 -23.60
C PRO A 109 11.65 -21.91 -23.30
N ARG A 110 12.92 -21.57 -23.51
CA ARG A 110 14.06 -22.46 -23.26
C ARG A 110 14.72 -22.23 -21.90
N SER A 111 14.22 -21.28 -21.09
CA SER A 111 14.76 -20.99 -19.76
C SER A 111 14.49 -22.17 -18.80
N ARG A 112 15.48 -22.51 -17.95
CA ARG A 112 15.28 -23.47 -16.84
C ARG A 112 14.34 -22.94 -15.76
N GLY A 113 14.00 -21.67 -15.81
CA GLY A 113 13.13 -20.99 -14.87
C GLY A 113 13.86 -20.44 -13.64
N PHE A 114 13.26 -19.43 -13.06
CA PHE A 114 13.71 -18.79 -11.82
C PHE A 114 12.68 -19.08 -10.74
N VAL A 115 13.12 -19.69 -9.64
CA VAL A 115 12.22 -20.16 -8.58
C VAL A 115 12.17 -19.16 -7.43
N GLY A 116 10.95 -18.89 -6.96
CA GLY A 116 10.65 -18.18 -5.72
C GLY A 116 9.70 -18.99 -4.84
N TYR A 117 9.86 -18.86 -3.54
CA TYR A 117 8.95 -19.43 -2.54
C TYR A 117 8.24 -18.30 -1.80
N GLY A 118 6.99 -18.49 -1.46
CA GLY A 118 6.19 -17.55 -0.68
C GLY A 118 5.36 -18.31 0.34
N ASP A 119 5.29 -17.77 1.52
CA ASP A 119 4.52 -18.29 2.62
C ASP A 119 3.59 -17.23 3.17
N ALA A 120 2.44 -17.64 3.67
CA ALA A 120 1.51 -16.79 4.39
C ALA A 120 0.72 -17.61 5.41
N ASP A 121 0.52 -17.02 6.56
CA ASP A 121 -0.34 -17.48 7.64
C ASP A 121 -0.98 -16.26 8.34
N PRO A 122 -1.98 -16.45 9.22
CA PRO A 122 -2.65 -15.35 9.90
C PRO A 122 -1.74 -14.43 10.74
N SER A 123 -0.54 -14.92 11.14
CA SER A 123 0.42 -14.15 11.95
C SER A 123 1.32 -13.24 11.10
N ASN A 124 1.57 -13.61 9.84
CA ASN A 124 2.50 -12.92 8.96
C ASN A 124 1.84 -12.12 7.82
N VAL A 125 0.51 -12.03 7.82
CA VAL A 125 -0.25 -11.20 6.88
C VAL A 125 -0.85 -9.98 7.58
N SER A 126 -1.05 -8.90 6.82
CA SER A 126 -1.74 -7.72 7.33
C SER A 126 -3.19 -8.06 7.73
N PRO A 127 -3.73 -7.47 8.81
CA PRO A 127 -5.13 -7.65 9.21
C PRO A 127 -6.14 -7.42 8.07
N LEU A 128 -5.80 -6.53 7.11
CA LEU A 128 -6.65 -6.21 5.95
C LEU A 128 -6.81 -7.36 4.95
N VAL A 129 -5.92 -8.35 4.98
CA VAL A 129 -5.92 -9.49 4.04
C VAL A 129 -6.03 -10.84 4.75
N ARG A 130 -6.43 -10.84 6.02
CA ARG A 130 -6.74 -12.09 6.74
C ARG A 130 -7.89 -12.83 6.05
N GLY A 131 -7.77 -14.14 5.94
CA GLY A 131 -8.66 -14.99 5.13
C GLY A 131 -8.28 -15.06 3.65
N ALA A 132 -7.21 -14.37 3.24
CA ALA A 132 -6.68 -14.41 1.88
C ALA A 132 -5.23 -14.94 1.82
N GLU A 133 -4.81 -15.67 2.85
CA GLU A 133 -3.41 -16.14 3.04
C GLU A 133 -2.93 -16.92 1.82
N MET A 134 -3.77 -17.76 1.24
CA MET A 134 -3.44 -18.51 0.02
C MET A 134 -3.00 -17.58 -1.12
N ARG A 135 -3.75 -16.51 -1.38
CA ARG A 135 -3.44 -15.53 -2.44
C ARG A 135 -2.18 -14.73 -2.11
N VAL A 136 -1.98 -14.41 -0.83
CA VAL A 136 -0.78 -13.68 -0.38
C VAL A 136 0.46 -14.55 -0.56
N ALA A 137 0.41 -15.83 -0.18
CA ALA A 137 1.52 -16.78 -0.36
C ALA A 137 1.89 -16.94 -1.84
N GLU A 138 0.90 -17.10 -2.71
CA GLU A 138 1.11 -17.17 -4.16
C GLU A 138 1.77 -15.90 -4.69
N THR A 139 1.24 -14.73 -4.34
CA THR A 139 1.79 -13.43 -4.77
C THR A 139 3.23 -13.25 -4.31
N ARG A 140 3.55 -13.59 -3.06
CA ARG A 140 4.92 -13.56 -2.52
C ARG A 140 5.86 -14.48 -3.29
N ALA A 141 5.41 -15.71 -3.62
CA ALA A 141 6.20 -16.65 -4.41
C ALA A 141 6.50 -16.10 -5.80
N VAL A 142 5.48 -15.57 -6.50
CA VAL A 142 5.61 -14.97 -7.83
C VAL A 142 6.55 -13.76 -7.80
N ASN A 143 6.40 -12.87 -6.82
CA ASN A 143 7.24 -11.68 -6.69
C ASN A 143 8.72 -12.05 -6.49
N ARG A 144 9.01 -12.99 -5.60
CA ARG A 144 10.39 -13.48 -5.38
C ARG A 144 10.99 -14.13 -6.63
N ALA A 145 10.19 -14.89 -7.39
CA ALA A 145 10.64 -15.48 -8.65
C ALA A 145 10.92 -14.42 -9.72
N LEU A 146 10.05 -13.43 -9.87
CA LEU A 146 10.22 -12.31 -10.80
C LEU A 146 11.42 -11.45 -10.45
N ARG A 147 11.63 -11.14 -9.17
CA ARG A 147 12.81 -10.39 -8.72
C ARG A 147 14.10 -11.10 -9.09
N LYS A 148 14.19 -12.41 -8.85
CA LYS A 148 15.34 -13.23 -9.28
C LYS A 148 15.50 -13.24 -10.80
N ALA A 149 14.41 -13.39 -11.54
CA ALA A 149 14.45 -13.46 -13.01
C ALA A 149 14.97 -12.17 -13.65
N TYR A 150 14.66 -11.01 -13.05
CA TYR A 150 15.02 -9.70 -13.61
C TYR A 150 16.12 -8.97 -12.85
N GLY A 151 16.75 -9.61 -11.86
CA GLY A 151 17.86 -9.03 -11.11
C GLY A 151 17.46 -7.85 -10.21
N ILE A 152 16.23 -7.85 -9.68
CA ILE A 152 15.71 -6.74 -8.88
C ILE A 152 16.12 -6.92 -7.42
N GLY A 153 16.95 -6.04 -6.91
CA GLY A 153 17.41 -6.02 -5.52
C GLY A 153 16.37 -5.49 -4.52
N LEU A 154 15.32 -4.80 -4.99
CA LEU A 154 14.26 -4.28 -4.13
C LEU A 154 13.36 -5.40 -3.62
N CYS A 155 12.91 -5.29 -2.36
CA CYS A 155 11.83 -6.12 -1.84
C CYS A 155 10.49 -5.66 -2.44
N SER A 156 9.54 -6.58 -2.63
CA SER A 156 8.18 -6.18 -2.99
C SER A 156 7.36 -5.88 -1.74
N VAL A 157 6.36 -4.99 -1.90
CA VAL A 157 5.48 -4.58 -0.80
C VAL A 157 4.78 -5.79 -0.17
N GLU A 158 4.34 -6.71 -1.00
CA GLU A 158 3.57 -7.88 -0.61
C GLU A 158 4.42 -8.94 0.14
N GLU A 159 5.76 -8.82 0.05
CA GLU A 159 6.70 -9.65 0.82
C GLU A 159 6.90 -9.12 2.24
N LEU A 160 6.53 -7.88 2.49
CA LEU A 160 6.55 -7.32 3.83
C LEU A 160 5.44 -7.99 4.65
N GLY A 161 5.77 -8.40 5.87
CA GLY A 161 4.79 -8.93 6.81
C GLY A 161 3.79 -7.87 7.28
N SER A 162 3.27 -8.01 8.48
CA SER A 162 2.34 -7.07 9.10
C SER A 162 3.00 -5.71 9.35
N PHE A 163 3.10 -4.88 8.33
CA PHE A 163 3.40 -3.46 8.52
C PHE A 163 2.07 -2.74 8.74
N SER A 164 1.95 -2.05 9.86
CA SER A 164 0.92 -1.05 10.10
C SER A 164 1.25 0.22 9.30
N ALA A 165 1.41 0.10 7.97
CA ALA A 165 1.53 1.25 7.13
C ALA A 165 0.11 1.76 6.81
N PRO A 166 -0.20 3.03 7.04
CA PRO A 166 -1.44 3.59 6.55
C PRO A 166 -1.48 3.44 5.01
N PRO A 167 -2.63 3.08 4.43
CA PRO A 167 -2.75 2.96 2.98
C PRO A 167 -2.34 4.29 2.33
N PRO A 168 -1.60 4.24 1.19
CA PRO A 168 -1.29 5.45 0.46
C PRO A 168 -2.62 6.15 0.11
N SER A 169 -2.77 7.38 0.57
CA SER A 169 -3.89 8.23 0.19
C SER A 169 -3.71 8.61 -1.28
N TYR A 170 -4.33 7.87 -2.17
CA TYR A 170 -4.47 8.30 -3.56
C TYR A 170 -5.24 9.63 -3.55
N PRO A 171 -4.75 10.68 -4.20
CA PRO A 171 -5.50 11.93 -4.29
C PRO A 171 -6.81 11.62 -5.03
N LYS A 172 -7.93 11.74 -4.30
CA LYS A 172 -9.24 11.82 -4.94
C LYS A 172 -9.16 12.96 -5.94
N GLN A 173 -9.62 12.73 -7.17
CA GLN A 173 -9.79 13.78 -8.17
C GLN A 173 -10.50 14.96 -7.51
N VAL A 174 -9.81 16.08 -7.47
CA VAL A 174 -10.32 17.32 -6.92
C VAL A 174 -11.23 17.91 -7.97
N THR A 175 -12.53 17.82 -7.75
CA THR A 175 -13.45 18.83 -8.29
C THR A 175 -13.22 20.12 -7.50
N PRO A 176 -13.12 21.29 -8.14
CA PRO A 176 -12.81 22.53 -7.45
C PRO A 176 -14.04 23.03 -6.69
N ALA A 177 -13.93 23.11 -5.38
CA ALA A 177 -14.81 23.90 -4.53
C ALA A 177 -13.97 24.60 -3.47
N SER A 178 -13.83 25.87 -3.70
CA SER A 178 -13.63 27.05 -2.85
C SER A 178 -13.53 26.86 -1.34
N GLY A 179 -12.51 27.51 -0.73
CA GLY A 179 -12.68 28.21 0.54
C GLY A 179 -11.81 27.75 1.73
N ASN A 180 -10.75 28.47 1.95
CA ASN A 180 -10.18 29.02 3.20
C ASN A 180 -9.85 28.14 4.42
N GLY A 181 -8.61 28.32 4.89
CA GLY A 181 -8.35 28.59 6.29
C GLY A 181 -7.37 27.68 7.05
N ASN A 182 -6.11 28.02 6.99
CA ASN A 182 -5.09 28.10 8.07
C ASN A 182 -4.96 27.01 9.15
N GLY A 183 -3.72 26.60 9.39
CA GLY A 183 -3.24 26.15 10.71
C GLY A 183 -2.39 24.89 10.70
N SER A 184 -1.11 25.06 10.57
CA SER A 184 -0.06 24.08 10.88
C SER A 184 -0.05 23.74 12.37
N SER A 185 0.00 22.45 12.71
CA SER A 185 0.76 21.98 13.88
C SER A 185 1.11 20.48 13.74
N HIS A 186 2.35 20.18 14.02
CA HIS A 186 3.00 18.86 14.01
C HIS A 186 2.37 17.89 15.03
N GLY A 187 2.20 16.62 14.62
CA GLY A 187 2.50 15.49 15.51
C GLY A 187 1.35 14.66 16.05
N GLN A 188 0.07 15.03 15.96
CA GLN A 188 -1.04 14.14 16.39
C GLN A 188 -2.02 13.87 15.25
N PRO A 189 -2.56 12.61 15.15
CA PRO A 189 -3.61 12.29 14.19
C PRO A 189 -4.81 13.22 14.41
N ARG A 190 -5.43 13.70 13.34
CA ARG A 190 -6.61 14.55 13.43
C ARG A 190 -7.71 13.83 14.21
N LEU A 191 -8.45 14.53 15.07
CA LEU A 191 -9.51 13.96 15.91
C LEU A 191 -10.53 13.14 15.10
N ARG A 192 -10.84 13.59 13.88
CA ARG A 192 -11.67 12.84 12.94
C ARG A 192 -11.07 11.49 12.56
N ASP A 193 -9.77 11.42 12.39
CA ASP A 193 -9.09 10.18 12.01
C ASP A 193 -9.06 9.20 13.19
N GLN A 194 -8.89 9.71 14.42
CA GLN A 194 -8.97 8.92 15.65
C GLN A 194 -10.38 8.33 15.82
N LEU A 195 -11.43 9.11 15.61
CA LEU A 195 -12.81 8.64 15.68
C LEU A 195 -13.09 7.57 14.61
N CYS A 196 -12.62 7.77 13.37
CA CYS A 196 -12.77 6.77 12.31
C CYS A 196 -12.05 5.46 12.62
N VAL A 197 -10.90 5.51 13.28
CA VAL A 197 -10.17 4.32 13.74
C VAL A 197 -10.98 3.56 14.80
N LEU A 198 -11.53 4.25 15.80
CA LEU A 198 -12.36 3.62 16.84
C LEU A 198 -13.63 2.97 16.27
N ILE A 199 -14.34 3.66 15.38
CA ILE A 199 -15.54 3.12 14.72
C ILE A 199 -15.20 1.80 14.00
N ARG A 200 -14.07 1.74 13.28
CA ARG A 200 -13.64 0.54 12.57
C ARG A 200 -13.15 -0.56 13.52
N GLN A 201 -12.37 -0.19 14.53
CA GLN A 201 -11.78 -1.13 15.49
C GLN A 201 -12.86 -1.90 16.26
N PHE A 202 -13.92 -1.20 16.68
CA PHE A 202 -15.02 -1.78 17.47
C PHE A 202 -16.24 -2.12 16.63
N ASN A 203 -16.16 -1.97 15.30
CA ASN A 203 -17.27 -2.23 14.36
C ASN A 203 -18.57 -1.55 14.78
N LEU A 204 -18.49 -0.26 15.10
CA LEU A 204 -19.65 0.57 15.48
C LEU A 204 -20.32 1.16 14.22
N ASP A 205 -21.63 1.43 14.30
CA ASP A 205 -22.34 2.13 13.24
C ASP A 205 -21.95 3.62 13.22
N PRO A 206 -21.39 4.14 12.09
CA PRO A 206 -20.98 5.53 12.00
C PRO A 206 -22.11 6.54 12.19
N THR A 207 -23.36 6.15 11.83
CA THR A 207 -24.55 7.01 11.94
C THR A 207 -24.94 7.19 13.40
N LEU A 208 -24.97 6.09 14.15
CA LEU A 208 -25.27 6.08 15.58
C LEU A 208 -24.20 6.81 16.39
N VAL A 209 -22.91 6.58 16.07
CA VAL A 209 -21.80 7.31 16.71
C VAL A 209 -21.89 8.80 16.43
N LYS A 210 -22.32 9.21 15.23
CA LYS A 210 -22.50 10.64 14.90
C LYS A 210 -23.66 11.27 15.69
N ALA A 211 -24.77 10.56 15.81
CA ALA A 211 -25.91 11.01 16.61
C ALA A 211 -25.52 11.17 18.10
N TYR A 212 -24.87 10.16 18.66
CA TYR A 212 -24.37 10.19 20.03
C TYR A 212 -23.33 11.28 20.28
N ALA A 213 -22.49 11.57 19.29
CA ALA A 213 -21.53 12.67 19.36
C ALA A 213 -22.22 14.04 19.33
N ALA A 214 -23.29 14.19 18.55
CA ALA A 214 -24.10 15.42 18.54
C ALA A 214 -24.75 15.69 19.88
N ASP A 215 -25.35 14.67 20.49
CA ASP A 215 -25.95 14.75 21.84
C ASP A 215 -24.90 15.07 22.89
N PHE A 216 -23.74 14.40 22.84
CA PHE A 216 -22.66 14.62 23.80
C PHE A 216 -22.08 16.04 23.73
N CYS A 217 -21.90 16.54 22.52
CA CYS A 217 -21.30 17.86 22.27
C CYS A 217 -22.34 19.01 22.32
N GLY A 218 -23.64 18.69 22.34
CA GLY A 218 -24.71 19.68 22.29
C GLY A 218 -24.74 20.49 20.98
N THR A 219 -24.26 19.92 19.86
CA THR A 219 -24.14 20.59 18.56
C THR A 219 -24.65 19.68 17.45
N GLU A 220 -25.35 20.24 16.45
CA GLU A 220 -25.84 19.45 15.30
C GLU A 220 -24.72 18.86 14.45
N ALA A 221 -23.56 19.47 14.47
CA ALA A 221 -22.39 19.00 13.70
C ALA A 221 -21.11 19.03 14.57
N LEU A 222 -20.38 17.91 14.61
CA LEU A 222 -19.08 17.78 15.29
C LEU A 222 -18.03 18.83 14.86
N LYS A 223 -18.25 19.50 13.71
CA LYS A 223 -17.37 20.59 13.22
C LYS A 223 -17.52 21.88 14.01
N GLU A 224 -18.64 22.03 14.71
CA GLU A 224 -19.01 23.23 15.48
C GLU A 224 -18.63 23.08 16.96
N ALA A 225 -18.35 21.83 17.39
CA ALA A 225 -17.92 21.55 18.75
C ALA A 225 -16.47 21.99 18.97
N SER A 226 -16.17 22.43 20.21
CA SER A 226 -14.80 22.77 20.59
C SER A 226 -13.89 21.54 20.52
N ARG A 227 -12.61 21.77 20.23
CA ARG A 227 -11.62 20.68 20.10
C ARG A 227 -11.56 19.82 21.36
N ASP A 228 -11.60 20.43 22.53
CA ASP A 228 -11.52 19.76 23.84
C ASP A 228 -12.72 18.84 24.09
N LEU A 229 -13.92 19.26 23.67
CA LEU A 229 -15.15 18.44 23.78
C LEU A 229 -15.07 17.22 22.85
N VAL A 230 -14.54 17.38 21.63
CA VAL A 230 -14.36 16.26 20.69
C VAL A 230 -13.30 15.28 21.20
N GLU A 231 -12.20 15.76 21.80
CA GLU A 231 -11.17 14.91 22.42
C GLU A 231 -11.75 14.14 23.62
N SER A 232 -12.53 14.79 24.47
CA SER A 232 -13.23 14.15 25.60
C SER A 232 -14.22 13.09 25.13
N PHE A 233 -14.99 13.38 24.07
CA PHE A 233 -15.91 12.42 23.45
C PHE A 233 -15.18 11.18 22.94
N ILE A 234 -14.09 11.36 22.20
CA ILE A 234 -13.29 10.25 21.65
C ILE A 234 -12.71 9.39 22.78
N SER A 235 -12.21 10.02 23.84
CA SER A 235 -11.67 9.33 25.01
C SER A 235 -12.75 8.50 25.73
N GLN A 236 -13.92 9.06 25.91
CA GLN A 236 -15.04 8.38 26.56
C GLN A 236 -15.59 7.23 25.70
N LEU A 237 -15.71 7.44 24.39
CA LEU A 237 -16.13 6.40 23.45
C LEU A 237 -15.14 5.23 23.44
N ALA A 238 -13.83 5.53 23.43
CA ALA A 238 -12.77 4.52 23.46
C ALA A 238 -12.82 3.72 24.78
N LYS A 239 -13.03 4.39 25.91
CA LYS A 239 -13.14 3.75 27.22
C LYS A 239 -14.35 2.82 27.28
N ALA A 240 -15.52 3.31 26.90
CA ALA A 240 -16.75 2.51 26.90
C ALA A 240 -16.67 1.30 25.95
N ALA A 241 -16.06 1.47 24.77
CA ALA A 241 -15.88 0.38 23.82
C ALA A 241 -14.90 -0.71 24.31
N ASN A 242 -13.90 -0.34 25.11
CA ASN A 242 -12.96 -1.29 25.71
C ASN A 242 -13.52 -2.00 26.95
N GLU A 243 -14.37 -1.33 27.72
CA GLU A 243 -14.97 -1.90 28.93
C GLU A 243 -16.11 -2.87 28.58
N ASP A 244 -17.08 -2.46 27.80
CA ASP A 244 -18.17 -3.31 27.31
C ASP A 244 -18.73 -2.80 25.97
N ARG A 245 -18.32 -3.45 24.88
CA ARG A 245 -18.75 -3.10 23.53
C ARG A 245 -20.25 -3.26 23.32
N ASP A 246 -20.84 -4.32 23.88
CA ASP A 246 -22.26 -4.63 23.63
C ASP A 246 -23.16 -3.68 24.40
N ALA A 247 -22.80 -3.29 25.63
CA ALA A 247 -23.46 -2.23 26.37
C ALA A 247 -23.35 -0.87 25.63
N LEU A 248 -22.22 -0.57 25.02
CA LEU A 248 -22.06 0.64 24.21
C LEU A 248 -22.98 0.60 22.97
N ILE A 249 -23.11 -0.52 22.27
CA ILE A 249 -24.02 -0.66 21.13
C ILE A 249 -25.46 -0.47 21.56
N CYS A 250 -25.88 -1.01 22.69
CA CYS A 250 -27.22 -0.77 23.24
C CYS A 250 -27.44 0.72 23.50
N LYS A 251 -26.46 1.40 24.08
CA LYS A 251 -26.53 2.84 24.37
C LYS A 251 -26.55 3.71 23.12
N LEU A 252 -25.91 3.29 22.05
CA LEU A 252 -25.92 3.99 20.75
C LEU A 252 -27.27 3.84 20.02
N ASN A 253 -28.04 2.80 20.33
CA ASN A 253 -29.36 2.52 19.75
C ASN A 253 -30.52 3.09 20.57
N SER A 254 -30.26 3.67 21.72
CA SER A 254 -31.27 4.30 22.62
C SER A 254 -31.49 5.75 22.25
#